data_6ef53e0cd5a893658d84f6de6abddabc
#
_entry.id   6ef53e0cd5a893658d84f6de6abddabc
#
_cell.length_a   1.000
_cell.length_b   1.000
_cell.length_c   1.000
_cell.angle_alpha   90.00
_cell.angle_beta   90.00
_cell.angle_gamma   90.00
#
_symmetry.space_group_name_H-M   'P 1'
#
loop_
_entity.id
_entity.type
_entity.pdbx_description
1 polymer ?
#
loop_
_entity_poly.entity_id
_entity_poly.type
_entity_poly.pdbx_seq_one_letter_code
_entity_poly.pdbx_strand_id
1 'polypeptide(L)'
;MKLSIYSYTNQGGREHNEDSLRWTSDGTEGVFVLADGLGGHDRGEVASQLAVEVICGGEDSPVPGREELLERFRQANARILEQQKQPGQEEMKTTAVALSLSGGTAAWAHIGDSRLYRCSQGKLDQLTRDHSVTYMKYPGGEISYMDVYHDDDRSSLLRAMGNPVCTPEGGEGPARPGDAFLLCSDGFWEFVYNEEMLVDCLKSRTPEEWARRMLLRHIRRTPPGNDNFSLIAVFVEE
;
A
#
# COMPACT_ATOMS: atom_id res chain seq x y z
N MET A 1 -1.55 -19.16 -14.16
CA MET A 1 -1.95 -17.83 -13.64
C MET A 1 -1.10 -16.82 -14.38
N LYS A 2 -1.72 -15.85 -15.02
CA LYS A 2 -1.01 -14.75 -15.68
C LYS A 2 -1.34 -13.45 -14.95
N LEU A 3 -0.36 -12.57 -14.79
CA LEU A 3 -0.52 -11.31 -14.09
C LEU A 3 -0.44 -10.14 -15.06
N SER A 4 -1.41 -9.24 -15.00
CA SER A 4 -1.38 -7.93 -15.65
C SER A 4 -1.26 -6.87 -14.58
N ILE A 5 -0.37 -5.89 -14.78
CA ILE A 5 0.05 -4.95 -13.75
C ILE A 5 -0.02 -3.53 -14.29
N TYR A 6 -0.47 -2.61 -13.44
CA TYR A 6 -0.35 -1.18 -13.69
C TYR A 6 -0.01 -0.47 -12.38
N SER A 7 0.93 0.46 -12.42
CA SER A 7 1.31 1.26 -11.27
C SER A 7 1.30 2.75 -11.62
N TYR A 8 0.98 3.57 -10.64
CA TYR A 8 0.95 5.01 -10.77
C TYR A 8 1.36 5.67 -9.45
N THR A 9 2.15 6.73 -9.53
CA THR A 9 2.53 7.58 -8.41
C THR A 9 2.53 9.03 -8.82
N ASN A 10 2.19 9.93 -7.91
CA ASN A 10 2.16 11.37 -8.15
C ASN A 10 2.41 12.14 -6.86
N GLN A 11 3.15 13.23 -6.98
CA GLN A 11 3.45 14.09 -5.83
C GLN A 11 2.24 14.88 -5.29
N GLY A 12 1.11 14.91 -6.02
CA GLY A 12 -0.04 15.71 -5.63
C GLY A 12 0.28 17.20 -5.55
N GLY A 13 -0.11 17.80 -4.45
CA GLY A 13 0.18 19.21 -4.15
C GLY A 13 1.40 19.45 -3.28
N ARG A 14 2.21 18.42 -3.01
CA ARG A 14 3.45 18.51 -2.22
C ARG A 14 4.64 18.93 -3.07
N GLU A 15 5.73 19.39 -2.44
CA GLU A 15 6.97 19.73 -3.13
C GLU A 15 7.75 18.49 -3.57
N HIS A 16 7.68 17.41 -2.79
CA HIS A 16 8.34 16.14 -3.04
C HIS A 16 7.34 14.99 -3.02
N ASN A 17 7.69 13.90 -3.70
CA ASN A 17 6.96 12.66 -3.61
C ASN A 17 7.70 11.72 -2.66
N GLU A 18 7.12 11.49 -1.48
CA GLU A 18 7.66 10.60 -0.46
C GLU A 18 7.11 9.17 -0.59
N ASP A 19 6.10 8.95 -1.47
CA ASP A 19 5.65 7.62 -1.84
C ASP A 19 6.68 6.89 -2.70
N SER A 20 6.88 5.61 -2.44
CA SER A 20 7.72 4.72 -3.25
C SER A 20 6.96 3.47 -3.66
N LEU A 21 7.17 3.06 -4.92
CA LEU A 21 6.60 1.85 -5.50
C LEU A 21 7.72 0.96 -6.04
N ARG A 22 7.63 -0.33 -5.78
CA ARG A 22 8.48 -1.32 -6.44
C ARG A 22 7.74 -2.64 -6.64
N TRP A 23 7.96 -3.28 -7.77
CA TRP A 23 7.47 -4.63 -8.02
C TRP A 23 8.40 -5.40 -8.93
N THR A 24 8.39 -6.72 -8.77
CA THR A 24 9.06 -7.69 -9.67
C THR A 24 8.05 -8.76 -10.04
N SER A 25 8.05 -9.18 -11.30
CA SER A 25 7.18 -10.26 -11.78
C SER A 25 7.74 -10.86 -13.06
N ASP A 26 7.60 -12.18 -13.20
CA ASP A 26 7.86 -12.90 -14.45
C ASP A 26 6.60 -13.02 -15.33
N GLY A 27 5.50 -12.38 -14.92
CA GLY A 27 4.19 -12.43 -15.58
C GLY A 27 3.29 -13.57 -15.09
N THR A 28 3.79 -14.47 -14.23
CA THR A 28 3.01 -15.58 -13.63
C THR A 28 2.99 -15.52 -12.12
N GLU A 29 4.02 -14.97 -11.53
CA GLU A 29 4.15 -14.70 -10.11
C GLU A 29 4.86 -13.35 -9.90
N GLY A 30 4.82 -12.79 -8.69
CA GLY A 30 5.47 -11.51 -8.42
C GLY A 30 5.29 -10.99 -7.00
N VAL A 31 6.06 -9.94 -6.71
CA VAL A 31 6.02 -9.18 -5.45
C VAL A 31 5.74 -7.73 -5.79
N PHE A 32 4.82 -7.12 -5.06
CA PHE A 32 4.35 -5.75 -5.25
C PHE A 32 4.42 -5.02 -3.92
N VAL A 33 5.08 -3.87 -3.88
CA VAL A 33 5.32 -3.12 -2.63
C VAL A 33 5.04 -1.65 -2.87
N LEU A 34 4.31 -1.06 -1.93
CA LEU A 34 4.05 0.37 -1.85
C LEU A 34 4.41 0.83 -0.43
N ALA A 35 5.10 1.96 -0.32
CA ALA A 35 5.48 2.58 0.93
C ALA A 35 5.23 4.09 0.84
N ASP A 36 4.67 4.66 1.90
CA ASP A 36 4.37 6.08 2.05
C ASP A 36 5.30 6.65 3.11
N GLY A 37 6.16 7.58 2.67
CA GLY A 37 7.19 8.17 3.51
C GLY A 37 6.65 9.25 4.43
N LEU A 38 7.07 9.20 5.67
CA LEU A 38 6.66 10.11 6.73
C LEU A 38 7.89 10.87 7.26
N GLY A 39 7.80 12.20 7.33
CA GLY A 39 8.92 12.93 7.94
C GLY A 39 9.10 14.38 7.48
N GLY A 40 8.36 14.83 6.49
CA GLY A 40 8.43 16.21 6.01
C GLY A 40 9.86 16.63 5.66
N HIS A 41 10.49 17.45 6.49
CA HIS A 41 11.87 17.90 6.30
C HIS A 41 12.91 16.78 6.50
N ASP A 42 12.54 15.61 7.01
CA ASP A 42 13.42 14.55 7.48
C ASP A 42 13.49 13.33 6.56
N ARG A 43 13.19 13.52 5.25
CA ARG A 43 13.45 12.55 4.19
C ARG A 43 12.63 11.26 4.26
N GLY A 44 11.30 11.38 4.32
CA GLY A 44 10.37 10.25 4.18
C GLY A 44 10.60 9.45 2.89
N GLU A 45 11.01 10.12 1.79
CA GLU A 45 11.35 9.48 0.52
C GLU A 45 12.51 8.46 0.64
N VAL A 46 13.47 8.71 1.53
CA VAL A 46 14.58 7.76 1.77
C VAL A 46 14.07 6.53 2.51
N ALA A 47 13.21 6.72 3.50
CA ALA A 47 12.65 5.61 4.27
C ALA A 47 11.74 4.72 3.39
N SER A 48 10.85 5.33 2.59
CA SER A 48 9.95 4.59 1.70
C SER A 48 10.72 3.85 0.62
N GLN A 49 11.76 4.45 0.03
CA GLN A 49 12.61 3.79 -0.95
C GLN A 49 13.36 2.59 -0.37
N LEU A 50 13.99 2.74 0.81
CA LEU A 50 14.64 1.62 1.49
C LEU A 50 13.64 0.49 1.79
N ALA A 51 12.43 0.83 2.22
CA ALA A 51 11.41 -0.16 2.50
C ALA A 51 11.05 -0.97 1.25
N VAL A 52 10.72 -0.32 0.14
CA VAL A 52 10.33 -1.04 -1.08
C VAL A 52 11.47 -1.86 -1.67
N GLU A 53 12.72 -1.39 -1.57
CA GLU A 53 13.90 -2.13 -2.05
C GLU A 53 14.11 -3.43 -1.26
N VAL A 54 14.09 -3.36 0.07
CA VAL A 54 14.33 -4.52 0.93
C VAL A 54 13.17 -5.52 0.87
N ILE A 55 11.92 -5.03 0.92
CA ILE A 55 10.74 -5.90 0.94
C ILE A 55 10.54 -6.59 -0.42
N CYS A 56 10.70 -5.86 -1.53
CA CYS A 56 10.57 -6.43 -2.87
C CYS A 56 11.68 -7.46 -3.15
N GLY A 57 12.90 -7.17 -2.70
CA GLY A 57 14.07 -7.98 -3.02
C GLY A 57 14.62 -7.72 -4.42
N GLY A 58 15.58 -8.55 -4.83
CA GLY A 58 16.18 -8.52 -6.18
C GLY A 58 15.31 -9.26 -7.21
N GLU A 59 15.63 -9.05 -8.51
CA GLU A 59 14.92 -9.68 -9.63
C GLU A 59 14.98 -11.21 -9.60
N ASP A 60 16.08 -11.77 -9.11
CA ASP A 60 16.30 -13.23 -8.99
C ASP A 60 15.83 -13.80 -7.63
N SER A 61 15.25 -12.97 -6.77
CA SER A 61 14.77 -13.43 -5.46
C SER A 61 13.50 -14.26 -5.63
N PRO A 62 13.37 -15.38 -4.91
CA PRO A 62 12.12 -16.13 -4.93
C PRO A 62 10.96 -15.28 -4.38
N VAL A 63 9.75 -15.51 -4.90
CA VAL A 63 8.55 -14.83 -4.42
C VAL A 63 8.26 -15.31 -2.99
N PRO A 64 8.24 -14.40 -1.99
CA PRO A 64 8.15 -14.77 -0.58
C PRO A 64 6.73 -15.21 -0.21
N GLY A 65 6.62 -16.18 0.67
CA GLY A 65 5.40 -16.46 1.42
C GLY A 65 5.21 -15.46 2.58
N ARG A 66 4.11 -15.62 3.32
CA ARG A 66 3.73 -14.71 4.40
C ARG A 66 4.85 -14.48 5.45
N GLU A 67 5.44 -15.55 5.96
CA GLU A 67 6.45 -15.45 7.03
C GLU A 67 7.72 -14.74 6.54
N GLU A 68 8.13 -15.02 5.32
CA GLU A 68 9.27 -14.34 4.71
C GLU A 68 8.97 -12.86 4.42
N LEU A 69 7.75 -12.51 3.98
CA LEU A 69 7.34 -11.12 3.86
C LEU A 69 7.46 -10.39 5.20
N LEU A 70 6.92 -10.95 6.29
CA LEU A 70 7.02 -10.37 7.62
C LEU A 70 8.48 -10.17 8.06
N GLU A 71 9.36 -11.11 7.71
CA GLU A 71 10.79 -10.98 7.99
C GLU A 71 11.45 -9.88 7.16
N ARG A 72 11.11 -9.75 5.87
CA ARG A 72 11.60 -8.65 5.02
C ARG A 72 11.16 -7.28 5.54
N PHE A 73 9.96 -7.16 6.14
CA PHE A 73 9.53 -5.94 6.83
C PHE A 73 10.41 -5.60 8.03
N ARG A 74 10.79 -6.60 8.85
CA ARG A 74 11.70 -6.38 9.98
C ARG A 74 13.10 -5.98 9.51
N GLN A 75 13.60 -6.60 8.44
CA GLN A 75 14.87 -6.25 7.81
C GLN A 75 14.85 -4.82 7.25
N ALA A 76 13.77 -4.43 6.58
CA ALA A 76 13.57 -3.06 6.10
C ALA A 76 13.60 -2.06 7.26
N ASN A 77 12.90 -2.34 8.36
CA ASN A 77 12.93 -1.51 9.55
C ASN A 77 14.35 -1.38 10.13
N ALA A 78 15.09 -2.49 10.21
CA ALA A 78 16.48 -2.46 10.70
C ALA A 78 17.38 -1.58 9.81
N ARG A 79 17.19 -1.60 8.47
CA ARG A 79 17.91 -0.75 7.54
C ARG A 79 17.55 0.73 7.71
N ILE A 80 16.28 1.05 7.92
CA ILE A 80 15.83 2.41 8.20
C ILE A 80 16.44 2.93 9.51
N LEU A 81 16.40 2.15 10.59
CA LEU A 81 17.01 2.51 11.87
C LEU A 81 18.54 2.72 11.77
N GLU A 82 19.22 1.96 10.92
CA GLU A 82 20.65 2.20 10.66
C GLU A 82 20.88 3.50 9.91
N GLN A 83 20.03 3.80 8.92
CA GLN A 83 20.11 5.02 8.14
C GLN A 83 19.76 6.27 8.95
N GLN A 84 18.87 6.18 9.94
CA GLN A 84 18.54 7.26 10.89
C GLN A 84 19.72 7.76 11.71
N LYS A 85 20.83 7.01 11.77
CA LYS A 85 22.07 7.47 12.43
C LYS A 85 22.82 8.51 11.61
N GLN A 86 22.43 8.74 10.36
CA GLN A 86 23.05 9.77 9.53
C GLN A 86 22.43 11.15 9.83
N PRO A 87 23.25 12.22 9.84
CA PRO A 87 22.75 13.56 10.11
C PRO A 87 21.61 13.98 9.14
N GLY A 88 20.51 14.48 9.70
CA GLY A 88 19.33 14.95 8.96
C GLY A 88 18.42 13.83 8.47
N GLN A 89 18.48 12.62 9.09
CA GLN A 89 17.64 11.48 8.77
C GLN A 89 17.03 10.82 10.02
N GLU A 90 17.18 11.45 11.18
CA GLU A 90 16.90 10.90 12.50
C GLU A 90 15.40 10.51 12.68
N GLU A 91 14.50 11.26 12.04
CA GLU A 91 13.05 11.08 12.20
C GLU A 91 12.35 10.44 10.99
N MET A 92 13.12 10.04 9.96
CA MET A 92 12.53 9.44 8.77
C MET A 92 11.80 8.13 9.10
N LYS A 93 10.56 8.02 8.63
CA LYS A 93 9.69 6.87 8.83
C LYS A 93 8.93 6.56 7.54
N THR A 94 8.26 5.43 7.49
CA THR A 94 7.39 5.07 6.38
C THR A 94 6.35 4.05 6.78
N THR A 95 5.21 4.08 6.13
CA THR A 95 4.31 2.94 6.06
C THR A 95 4.86 1.92 5.08
N ALA A 96 4.29 0.74 4.99
CA ALA A 96 4.45 -0.14 3.85
C ALA A 96 3.30 -1.15 3.76
N VAL A 97 2.95 -1.50 2.53
CA VAL A 97 2.07 -2.62 2.19
C VAL A 97 2.69 -3.43 1.07
N ALA A 98 2.66 -4.75 1.20
CA ALA A 98 3.21 -5.66 0.22
C ALA A 98 2.24 -6.80 -0.08
N LEU A 99 2.22 -7.22 -1.35
CA LEU A 99 1.52 -8.38 -1.86
C LEU A 99 2.51 -9.27 -2.60
N SER A 100 2.49 -10.56 -2.33
CA SER A 100 3.14 -11.56 -3.17
C SER A 100 2.11 -12.52 -3.75
N LEU A 101 2.27 -12.85 -5.02
CA LEU A 101 1.39 -13.76 -5.76
C LEU A 101 2.25 -14.89 -6.35
N SER A 102 2.02 -16.13 -5.91
CA SER A 102 2.72 -17.31 -6.43
C SER A 102 1.87 -18.56 -6.24
N GLY A 103 1.89 -19.47 -7.21
CA GLY A 103 1.25 -20.79 -7.10
C GLY A 103 -0.25 -20.77 -6.77
N GLY A 104 -0.98 -19.71 -7.13
CA GLY A 104 -2.42 -19.58 -6.78
C GLY A 104 -2.66 -19.10 -5.35
N THR A 105 -1.63 -18.60 -4.67
CA THR A 105 -1.69 -18.02 -3.33
C THR A 105 -1.32 -16.56 -3.38
N ALA A 106 -2.09 -15.73 -2.65
CA ALA A 106 -1.74 -14.37 -2.31
C ALA A 106 -1.28 -14.35 -0.85
N ALA A 107 -0.08 -13.84 -0.59
CA ALA A 107 0.39 -13.53 0.76
C ALA A 107 0.64 -12.02 0.85
N TRP A 108 0.36 -11.43 2.01
CA TRP A 108 0.54 -10.00 2.21
C TRP A 108 1.07 -9.67 3.60
N ALA A 109 1.69 -8.51 3.69
CA ALA A 109 2.06 -7.90 4.96
C ALA A 109 1.92 -6.38 4.87
N HIS A 110 1.71 -5.71 6.01
CA HIS A 110 1.63 -4.27 6.09
C HIS A 110 2.03 -3.72 7.46
N ILE A 111 2.36 -2.44 7.48
CA ILE A 111 2.50 -1.59 8.66
C ILE A 111 2.13 -0.16 8.27
N GLY A 112 1.28 0.49 9.07
CA GLY A 112 0.71 1.81 8.76
C GLY A 112 -0.72 1.69 8.22
N ASP A 113 -1.12 2.63 7.39
CA ASP A 113 -2.46 2.82 6.83
C ASP A 113 -2.50 2.80 5.29
N SER A 114 -1.37 2.50 4.64
CA SER A 114 -1.40 2.06 3.24
C SER A 114 -2.15 0.74 3.14
N ARG A 115 -3.05 0.64 2.17
CA ARG A 115 -4.06 -0.44 2.11
C ARG A 115 -3.83 -1.41 0.97
N LEU A 116 -4.24 -2.66 1.20
CA LEU A 116 -4.40 -3.70 0.19
C LEU A 116 -5.87 -4.12 0.12
N TYR A 117 -6.41 -4.07 -1.09
CA TYR A 117 -7.75 -4.55 -1.41
C TYR A 117 -7.70 -5.73 -2.36
N ARG A 118 -8.71 -6.59 -2.27
CA ARG A 118 -9.00 -7.66 -3.23
C ARG A 118 -10.42 -7.51 -3.77
N CYS A 119 -10.55 -7.40 -5.08
CA CYS A 119 -11.82 -7.54 -5.78
C CYS A 119 -11.93 -8.96 -6.29
N SER A 120 -12.93 -9.71 -5.80
CA SER A 120 -13.18 -11.10 -6.15
C SER A 120 -14.68 -11.39 -6.13
N GLN A 121 -15.19 -12.07 -7.15
CA GLN A 121 -16.60 -12.50 -7.22
C GLN A 121 -17.62 -11.37 -6.96
N GLY A 122 -17.33 -10.16 -7.44
CA GLY A 122 -18.21 -9.00 -7.30
C GLY A 122 -18.20 -8.34 -5.90
N LYS A 123 -17.18 -8.63 -5.09
CA LYS A 123 -16.97 -8.03 -3.78
C LYS A 123 -15.58 -7.39 -3.71
N LEU A 124 -15.46 -6.33 -2.95
CA LEU A 124 -14.19 -5.71 -2.58
C LEU A 124 -13.97 -5.95 -1.08
N ASP A 125 -12.88 -6.62 -0.76
CA ASP A 125 -12.44 -6.86 0.60
C ASP A 125 -11.15 -6.08 0.86
N GLN A 126 -11.11 -5.27 1.94
CA GLN A 126 -9.86 -4.70 2.44
C GLN A 126 -9.13 -5.77 3.24
N LEU A 127 -7.94 -6.18 2.78
CA LEU A 127 -7.16 -7.26 3.38
C LEU A 127 -6.26 -6.78 4.52
N THR A 128 -5.93 -5.50 4.54
CA THR A 128 -5.14 -4.83 5.58
C THR A 128 -6.06 -4.16 6.60
N ARG A 129 -5.49 -3.88 7.77
CA ARG A 129 -6.16 -3.19 8.86
C ARG A 129 -5.31 -2.00 9.28
N ASP A 130 -5.82 -0.78 9.06
CA ASP A 130 -5.01 0.42 9.27
C ASP A 130 -4.50 0.49 10.72
N HIS A 131 -3.24 0.79 10.88
CA HIS A 131 -2.63 1.08 12.16
C HIS A 131 -2.72 2.59 12.46
N SER A 132 -3.94 3.12 12.51
CA SER A 132 -4.25 4.52 12.78
C SER A 132 -5.21 4.69 13.95
N VAL A 133 -5.18 5.87 14.56
CA VAL A 133 -6.11 6.22 15.65
C VAL A 133 -7.55 6.16 15.16
N THR A 134 -7.83 6.71 13.99
CA THR A 134 -9.16 6.72 13.39
C THR A 134 -9.70 5.31 13.16
N TYR A 135 -8.87 4.40 12.64
CA TYR A 135 -9.32 3.02 12.43
C TYR A 135 -9.61 2.28 13.75
N MET A 136 -8.98 2.67 14.86
CA MET A 136 -9.31 2.12 16.19
C MET A 136 -10.70 2.54 16.68
N LYS A 137 -11.13 3.77 16.35
CA LYS A 137 -12.46 4.30 16.72
C LYS A 137 -13.60 3.58 15.99
N TYR A 138 -13.38 3.15 14.74
CA TYR A 138 -14.42 2.53 13.90
C TYR A 138 -14.94 1.19 14.45
N PRO A 139 -14.13 0.17 14.77
CA PRO A 139 -14.61 -1.08 15.36
C PRO A 139 -15.23 -0.91 16.75
N GLY A 140 -14.84 0.15 17.48
CA GLY A 140 -15.40 0.54 18.77
C GLY A 140 -16.80 1.17 18.66
N GLY A 141 -17.23 1.49 17.44
CA GLY A 141 -18.53 2.15 17.20
C GLY A 141 -18.55 3.64 17.59
N GLU A 142 -17.38 4.25 17.80
CA GLU A 142 -17.27 5.68 18.12
C GLU A 142 -17.49 6.53 16.87
N ILE A 143 -17.12 6.03 15.69
CA ILE A 143 -17.32 6.66 14.39
C ILE A 143 -17.90 5.67 13.39
N SER A 144 -18.58 6.19 12.36
CA SER A 144 -19.05 5.38 11.23
C SER A 144 -17.89 5.08 10.26
N TYR A 145 -18.08 4.09 9.37
CA TYR A 145 -17.11 3.81 8.31
C TYR A 145 -16.80 5.04 7.43
N MET A 146 -17.81 5.86 7.12
CA MET A 146 -17.63 7.06 6.32
C MET A 146 -16.82 8.14 7.04
N ASP A 147 -16.88 8.18 8.37
CA ASP A 147 -16.10 9.15 9.16
C ASP A 147 -14.59 8.84 9.10
N VAL A 148 -14.19 7.59 8.80
CA VAL A 148 -12.77 7.23 8.62
C VAL A 148 -12.10 8.09 7.55
N TYR A 149 -12.83 8.49 6.52
CA TYR A 149 -12.31 9.34 5.43
C TYR A 149 -12.18 10.83 5.81
N HIS A 150 -12.78 11.27 6.92
CA HIS A 150 -12.93 12.68 7.26
C HIS A 150 -12.55 13.02 8.71
N ASP A 151 -12.18 12.03 9.53
CA ASP A 151 -11.79 12.22 10.93
C ASP A 151 -10.50 13.06 11.03
N ASP A 152 -10.42 13.94 12.01
CA ASP A 152 -9.26 14.82 12.23
C ASP A 152 -7.98 14.03 12.59
N ASP A 153 -8.15 12.84 13.20
CA ASP A 153 -7.03 11.95 13.57
C ASP A 153 -6.63 10.96 12.46
N ARG A 154 -7.15 11.10 11.22
CA ARG A 154 -6.92 10.12 10.14
C ARG A 154 -5.45 9.93 9.79
N SER A 155 -4.64 10.97 9.92
CA SER A 155 -3.18 10.93 9.71
C SER A 155 -2.38 10.51 10.95
N SER A 156 -3.06 10.19 12.08
CA SER A 156 -2.39 9.81 13.32
C SER A 156 -2.08 8.31 13.33
N LEU A 157 -0.86 7.96 12.92
CA LEU A 157 -0.39 6.57 12.86
C LEU A 157 0.02 6.04 14.24
N LEU A 158 -0.39 4.82 14.51
CA LEU A 158 0.01 4.04 15.71
C LEU A 158 1.27 3.21 15.46
N ARG A 159 1.52 2.83 14.20
CA ARG A 159 2.66 2.01 13.80
C ARG A 159 3.20 2.47 12.45
N ALA A 160 4.53 2.55 12.36
CA ALA A 160 5.27 2.80 11.13
C ALA A 160 6.64 2.13 11.22
N MET A 161 7.32 1.93 10.11
CA MET A 161 8.75 1.61 10.06
C MET A 161 9.58 2.85 10.44
N GLY A 162 10.78 2.63 10.95
CA GLY A 162 11.63 3.67 11.53
C GLY A 162 11.42 3.84 13.03
N ASN A 163 10.57 3.02 13.65
CA ASN A 163 10.45 2.92 15.10
C ASN A 163 11.22 1.70 15.64
N PRO A 164 11.77 1.78 16.87
CA PRO A 164 12.48 0.65 17.48
C PRO A 164 11.62 -0.63 17.59
N VAL A 165 10.31 -0.46 17.76
CA VAL A 165 9.35 -1.57 17.77
C VAL A 165 8.59 -1.53 16.43
N CYS A 166 8.86 -2.53 15.59
CA CYS A 166 8.19 -2.73 14.30
C CYS A 166 7.44 -4.06 14.35
N THR A 167 6.12 -3.99 14.35
CA THR A 167 5.22 -5.15 14.39
C THR A 167 4.32 -5.15 13.16
N PRO A 168 4.82 -5.63 12.00
CA PRO A 168 4.00 -5.77 10.79
C PRO A 168 2.95 -6.86 11.00
N GLU A 169 1.79 -6.67 10.38
CA GLU A 169 0.73 -7.67 10.30
C GLU A 169 0.67 -8.26 8.90
N GLY A 170 0.24 -9.52 8.78
CA GLY A 170 0.16 -10.18 7.48
C GLY A 170 -0.82 -11.33 7.47
N GLY A 171 -1.20 -11.72 6.25
CA GLY A 171 -2.12 -12.81 6.01
C GLY A 171 -1.80 -13.52 4.70
N GLU A 172 -2.57 -14.56 4.42
CA GLU A 172 -2.51 -15.30 3.16
C GLU A 172 -3.90 -15.82 2.78
N GLY A 173 -4.10 -16.06 1.51
CA GLY A 173 -5.35 -16.58 0.97
C GLY A 173 -5.21 -16.99 -0.49
N PRO A 174 -6.26 -17.55 -1.09
CA PRO A 174 -6.21 -17.94 -2.49
C PRO A 174 -6.16 -16.73 -3.41
N ALA A 175 -5.39 -16.85 -4.50
CA ALA A 175 -5.44 -15.97 -5.67
C ALA A 175 -5.95 -16.80 -6.87
N ARG A 176 -7.03 -16.37 -7.49
CA ARG A 176 -7.71 -17.09 -8.56
C ARG A 176 -7.82 -16.24 -9.81
N PRO A 177 -7.86 -16.85 -10.99
CA PRO A 177 -8.25 -16.12 -12.19
C PRO A 177 -9.56 -15.35 -12.01
N GLY A 178 -9.57 -14.08 -12.41
CA GLY A 178 -10.67 -13.14 -12.19
C GLY A 178 -10.56 -12.31 -10.89
N ASP A 179 -9.60 -12.58 -10.02
CA ASP A 179 -9.30 -11.72 -8.89
C ASP A 179 -8.52 -10.47 -9.37
N ALA A 180 -8.73 -9.36 -8.68
CA ALA A 180 -7.94 -8.16 -8.84
C ALA A 180 -7.48 -7.64 -7.48
N PHE A 181 -6.26 -7.13 -7.41
CA PHE A 181 -5.66 -6.58 -6.20
C PHE A 181 -5.29 -5.11 -6.41
N LEU A 182 -5.41 -4.30 -5.35
CA LEU A 182 -5.06 -2.89 -5.35
C LEU A 182 -4.27 -2.58 -4.08
N LEU A 183 -3.02 -2.12 -4.22
CA LEU A 183 -2.27 -1.49 -3.17
C LEU A 183 -2.37 0.02 -3.37
N CYS A 184 -2.55 0.80 -2.30
CA CYS A 184 -2.58 2.26 -2.40
C CYS A 184 -2.18 2.95 -1.10
N SER A 185 -1.62 4.17 -1.21
CA SER A 185 -1.36 5.07 -0.09
C SER A 185 -2.63 5.79 0.37
N ASP A 186 -2.55 6.46 1.52
CA ASP A 186 -3.67 7.19 2.13
C ASP A 186 -4.13 8.35 1.24
N GLY A 187 -3.21 9.12 0.65
CA GLY A 187 -3.54 10.19 -0.28
C GLY A 187 -4.35 9.73 -1.50
N PHE A 188 -4.38 8.42 -1.79
CA PHE A 188 -5.27 7.86 -2.81
C PHE A 188 -6.61 7.40 -2.24
N TRP A 189 -6.63 6.53 -1.22
CA TRP A 189 -7.88 5.92 -0.73
C TRP A 189 -8.78 6.92 0.00
N GLU A 190 -8.26 7.99 0.58
CA GLU A 190 -9.06 9.07 1.18
C GLU A 190 -10.06 9.69 0.19
N PHE A 191 -9.75 9.69 -1.10
CA PHE A 191 -10.54 10.34 -2.13
C PHE A 191 -11.24 9.39 -3.10
N VAL A 192 -11.09 8.06 -2.93
CA VAL A 192 -11.76 7.04 -3.73
C VAL A 192 -12.39 6.00 -2.80
N TYR A 193 -13.71 5.99 -2.71
CA TYR A 193 -14.43 5.13 -1.77
C TYR A 193 -14.49 3.67 -2.23
N ASN A 194 -14.63 2.74 -1.29
CA ASN A 194 -14.61 1.29 -1.57
C ASN A 194 -15.66 0.87 -2.60
N GLU A 195 -16.88 1.43 -2.54
CA GLU A 195 -17.95 1.14 -3.49
C GLU A 195 -17.58 1.60 -4.90
N GLU A 196 -16.86 2.71 -5.01
CA GLU A 196 -16.38 3.25 -6.28
C GLU A 196 -15.24 2.40 -6.84
N MET A 197 -14.30 1.96 -5.98
CA MET A 197 -13.24 1.03 -6.38
C MET A 197 -13.83 -0.27 -6.94
N LEU A 198 -14.85 -0.83 -6.28
CA LEU A 198 -15.56 -2.03 -6.74
C LEU A 198 -16.22 -1.81 -8.09
N VAL A 199 -17.04 -0.75 -8.22
CA VAL A 199 -17.75 -0.45 -9.47
C VAL A 199 -16.80 -0.24 -10.63
N ASP A 200 -15.67 0.44 -10.38
CA ASP A 200 -14.67 0.68 -11.40
C ASP A 200 -13.88 -0.60 -11.76
N CYS A 201 -13.61 -1.49 -10.79
CA CYS A 201 -13.05 -2.83 -11.04
C CYS A 201 -13.95 -3.63 -11.98
N LEU A 202 -15.23 -3.75 -11.64
CA LEU A 202 -16.20 -4.54 -12.41
C LEU A 202 -16.43 -4.02 -13.84
N LYS A 203 -16.16 -2.74 -14.11
CA LYS A 203 -16.26 -2.11 -15.43
C LYS A 203 -14.96 -2.15 -16.24
N SER A 204 -13.88 -2.64 -15.66
CA SER A 204 -12.55 -2.61 -16.27
C SER A 204 -12.13 -3.98 -16.76
N ARG A 205 -11.41 -4.00 -17.87
CA ARG A 205 -10.85 -5.21 -18.47
C ARG A 205 -9.35 -5.34 -18.22
N THR A 206 -8.72 -4.24 -17.83
CA THR A 206 -7.28 -4.18 -17.53
C THR A 206 -7.03 -3.41 -16.24
N PRO A 207 -5.92 -3.67 -15.54
CA PRO A 207 -5.57 -2.89 -14.35
C PRO A 207 -5.36 -1.40 -14.64
N GLU A 208 -4.91 -1.06 -15.86
CA GLU A 208 -4.80 0.33 -16.30
C GLU A 208 -6.17 1.02 -16.40
N GLU A 209 -7.18 0.37 -17.00
CA GLU A 209 -8.54 0.92 -17.06
C GLU A 209 -9.12 1.14 -15.66
N TRP A 210 -8.89 0.18 -14.74
CA TRP A 210 -9.33 0.30 -13.36
C TRP A 210 -8.69 1.51 -12.68
N ALA A 211 -7.36 1.60 -12.74
CA ALA A 211 -6.62 2.72 -12.18
C ALA A 211 -7.07 4.06 -12.78
N ARG A 212 -7.22 4.17 -14.08
CA ARG A 212 -7.67 5.41 -14.76
C ARG A 212 -9.06 5.87 -14.31
N ARG A 213 -10.02 4.95 -14.12
CA ARG A 213 -11.36 5.27 -13.63
C ARG A 213 -11.29 5.84 -12.21
N MET A 214 -10.55 5.19 -11.33
CA MET A 214 -10.34 5.63 -9.95
C MET A 214 -9.58 6.97 -9.89
N LEU A 215 -8.53 7.15 -10.68
CA LEU A 215 -7.78 8.42 -10.77
C LEU A 215 -8.67 9.59 -11.23
N LEU A 216 -9.63 9.38 -12.13
CA LEU A 216 -10.58 10.41 -12.53
C LEU A 216 -11.50 10.83 -11.39
N ARG A 217 -11.86 9.92 -10.47
CA ARG A 217 -12.61 10.26 -9.26
C ARG A 217 -11.76 11.03 -8.28
N HIS A 218 -10.55 10.53 -8.04
CA HIS A 218 -9.55 11.17 -7.20
C HIS A 218 -9.33 12.63 -7.59
N ILE A 219 -8.95 12.91 -8.82
CA ILE A 219 -8.67 14.27 -9.32
C ILE A 219 -9.88 15.22 -9.17
N ARG A 220 -11.11 14.71 -9.31
CA ARG A 220 -12.32 15.53 -9.18
C ARG A 220 -12.65 15.90 -7.72
N ARG A 221 -12.19 15.11 -6.77
CA ARG A 221 -12.54 15.25 -5.34
C ARG A 221 -11.41 15.89 -4.53
N THR A 222 -10.18 15.72 -4.97
CA THR A 222 -9.00 16.15 -4.25
C THR A 222 -8.88 17.68 -4.22
N PRO A 223 -8.68 18.29 -3.04
CA PRO A 223 -8.45 19.73 -2.91
C PRO A 223 -7.02 20.10 -3.37
N PRO A 224 -6.76 21.38 -3.63
CA PRO A 224 -5.39 21.87 -3.79
C PRO A 224 -4.53 21.59 -2.56
N GLY A 225 -3.26 21.23 -2.79
CA GLY A 225 -2.33 20.91 -1.69
C GLY A 225 -2.51 19.51 -1.09
N ASN A 226 -3.17 18.61 -1.83
CA ASN A 226 -3.33 17.21 -1.44
C ASN A 226 -1.99 16.47 -1.30
N ASP A 227 -2.04 15.35 -0.61
CA ASP A 227 -0.87 14.49 -0.38
C ASP A 227 -0.36 13.79 -1.63
N ASN A 228 0.81 13.19 -1.52
CA ASN A 228 1.30 12.20 -2.46
C ASN A 228 0.26 11.08 -2.58
N PHE A 229 0.08 10.54 -3.77
CA PHE A 229 -0.86 9.44 -3.97
C PHE A 229 -0.34 8.42 -4.95
N SER A 230 -0.43 7.16 -4.57
CA SER A 230 0.15 6.05 -5.31
C SER A 230 -0.74 4.83 -5.30
N LEU A 231 -0.65 4.04 -6.35
CA LEU A 231 -1.34 2.76 -6.45
C LEU A 231 -0.56 1.73 -7.27
N ILE A 232 -0.80 0.46 -6.97
CA ILE A 232 -0.45 -0.68 -7.83
C ILE A 232 -1.71 -1.53 -8.00
N ALA A 233 -2.15 -1.72 -9.24
CA ALA A 233 -3.28 -2.57 -9.59
C ALA A 233 -2.76 -3.84 -10.29
N VAL A 234 -3.23 -5.01 -9.85
CA VAL A 234 -2.82 -6.32 -10.40
C VAL A 234 -4.06 -7.14 -10.71
N PHE A 235 -4.20 -7.62 -11.95
CA PHE A 235 -5.23 -8.56 -12.34
C PHE A 235 -4.64 -9.96 -12.47
N VAL A 236 -5.38 -10.94 -11.96
CA VAL A 236 -5.06 -12.37 -12.11
C VAL A 236 -5.87 -12.91 -13.27
N GLU A 237 -5.20 -13.19 -14.37
CA GLU A 237 -5.81 -13.73 -15.59
C GLU A 237 -5.64 -15.26 -15.66
N GLU A 238 -6.31 -15.92 -16.62
CA GLU A 238 -6.20 -17.36 -16.88
C GLU A 238 -4.82 -17.79 -17.37
#